data_e0c3c3ccae7f8e7061f753496c89650f
#
_entry.id   e0c3c3ccae7f8e7061f753496c89650f
#
_cell.length_a   1.000
_cell.length_b   1.000
_cell.length_c   1.000
_cell.angle_alpha   90.00
_cell.angle_beta   90.00
_cell.angle_gamma   90.00
#
_symmetry.space_group_name_H-M   'P 1'
#
loop_
_entity.id
_entity.type
_entity.pdbx_description
1 polymer ?
#
loop_
_entity_poly.entity_id
_entity_poly.type
_entity_poly.pdbx_seq_one_letter_code
_entity_poly.pdbx_strand_id
1 'polypeptide(L)'
;IEVCDWSSDVCSSDLKEGLRIGLPSSVQQCAISLGLIALLGIVNSFGTDTLTAYGAAGKIDTIIIQAVLTLSGALAAFCGQNIGAGHLDRVRDGVRFAMLVNLLLGLATFTAIYFFGDKMMLAFTKDPEVIRIGKEYLLIMGGFFIVHGGLNVFNGALRGAGDTLFPMAVSITCLWLIRIPLAYWFSSIWGRSGIWWAIGASLCIGLTITYIYYKIGRASCRERVFWVV
;
A
#
# COMPACT_ATOMS: atom_id res chain seq x y z
N ILE A 1 -9.29 -36.57 18.34
CA ILE A 1 -9.49 -35.84 17.06
C ILE A 1 -10.99 -35.71 16.94
N GLU A 2 -11.57 -34.66 17.54
CA GLU A 2 -12.95 -34.26 17.30
C GLU A 2 -13.05 -33.81 15.84
N VAL A 3 -13.82 -34.57 15.08
CA VAL A 3 -14.26 -34.17 13.73
C VAL A 3 -15.10 -32.92 13.93
N CYS A 4 -14.60 -31.76 13.51
CA CYS A 4 -15.39 -30.53 13.46
C CYS A 4 -16.65 -30.84 12.64
N ASP A 5 -17.77 -30.98 13.33
CA ASP A 5 -19.08 -31.05 12.70
C ASP A 5 -19.37 -29.66 12.09
N TRP A 6 -19.46 -29.64 10.78
CA TRP A 6 -19.75 -28.41 9.98
C TRP A 6 -21.24 -28.05 10.12
N SER A 7 -21.80 -28.15 11.31
CA SER A 7 -23.19 -27.81 11.55
C SER A 7 -23.34 -26.29 11.80
N SER A 8 -24.27 -25.78 11.12
CA SER A 8 -24.86 -24.45 10.90
C SER A 8 -24.55 -23.26 11.83
N ASP A 9 -24.20 -23.44 13.09
CA ASP A 9 -24.12 -22.32 14.04
C ASP A 9 -22.73 -21.67 14.12
N VAL A 10 -21.66 -22.43 13.91
CA VAL A 10 -20.27 -21.92 13.81
C VAL A 10 -20.10 -21.16 12.49
N CYS A 11 -20.75 -21.61 11.41
CA CYS A 11 -20.64 -21.00 10.09
C CYS A 11 -21.25 -19.60 9.99
N SER A 12 -22.27 -19.26 10.78
CA SER A 12 -22.95 -17.95 10.68
C SER A 12 -22.20 -16.83 11.41
N SER A 13 -21.57 -17.11 12.55
CA SER A 13 -20.76 -16.13 13.29
C SER A 13 -19.45 -15.83 12.57
N ASP A 14 -18.78 -16.86 12.07
CA ASP A 14 -17.53 -16.75 11.33
C ASP A 14 -17.74 -16.06 9.98
N LEU A 15 -18.87 -16.32 9.30
CA LEU A 15 -19.24 -15.63 8.07
C LEU A 15 -19.50 -14.14 8.33
N LYS A 16 -20.18 -13.79 9.41
CA LYS A 16 -20.44 -12.38 9.79
C LYS A 16 -19.15 -11.64 10.10
N GLU A 17 -18.22 -12.27 10.81
CA GLU A 17 -16.90 -11.69 11.09
C GLU A 17 -16.03 -11.59 9.84
N GLY A 18 -16.04 -12.61 8.99
CA GLY A 18 -15.40 -12.60 7.68
C GLY A 18 -15.95 -11.48 6.78
N LEU A 19 -17.25 -11.27 6.75
CA LEU A 19 -17.88 -10.15 6.02
C LEU A 19 -17.54 -8.80 6.61
N ARG A 20 -17.46 -8.67 7.94
CA ARG A 20 -17.10 -7.42 8.62
C ARG A 20 -15.69 -6.94 8.26
N ILE A 21 -14.76 -7.88 8.01
CA ILE A 21 -13.38 -7.58 7.61
C ILE A 21 -13.25 -7.51 6.08
N GLY A 22 -13.89 -8.42 5.38
CA GLY A 22 -13.78 -8.56 3.93
C GLY A 22 -14.48 -7.44 3.16
N LEU A 23 -15.66 -7.01 3.59
CA LEU A 23 -16.43 -5.99 2.88
C LEU A 23 -15.72 -4.63 2.81
N PRO A 24 -15.17 -4.07 3.91
CA PRO A 24 -14.38 -2.84 3.84
C PRO A 24 -13.15 -2.97 2.94
N SER A 25 -12.47 -4.10 3.00
CA SER A 25 -11.29 -4.36 2.16
C SER A 25 -11.66 -4.43 0.67
N SER A 26 -12.80 -5.02 0.33
CA SER A 26 -13.31 -5.09 -1.05
C SER A 26 -13.71 -3.71 -1.56
N VAL A 27 -14.42 -2.92 -0.75
CA VAL A 27 -14.79 -1.52 -1.08
C VAL A 27 -13.52 -0.68 -1.28
N GLN A 28 -12.51 -0.83 -0.41
CA GLN A 28 -11.22 -0.18 -0.57
C GLN A 28 -10.58 -0.52 -1.92
N GLN A 29 -10.55 -1.81 -2.29
CA GLN A 29 -9.94 -2.24 -3.54
C GLN A 29 -10.68 -1.72 -4.77
N CYS A 30 -12.02 -1.72 -4.75
CA CYS A 30 -12.82 -1.11 -5.81
C CYS A 30 -12.54 0.39 -5.94
N ALA A 31 -12.52 1.13 -4.83
CA ALA A 31 -12.23 2.55 -4.84
C ALA A 31 -10.82 2.86 -5.37
N ILE A 32 -9.81 2.03 -5.02
CA ILE A 32 -8.46 2.16 -5.54
C ILE A 32 -8.44 1.93 -7.05
N SER A 33 -9.11 0.89 -7.55
CA SER A 33 -9.16 0.58 -8.98
C SER A 33 -9.80 1.70 -9.79
N LEU A 34 -10.92 2.26 -9.30
CA LEU A 34 -11.57 3.42 -9.92
C LEU A 34 -10.67 4.66 -9.91
N GLY A 35 -9.96 4.91 -8.81
CA GLY A 35 -9.03 6.03 -8.70
C GLY A 35 -7.82 5.89 -9.63
N LEU A 36 -7.34 4.68 -9.88
CA LEU A 36 -6.30 4.41 -10.86
C LEU A 36 -6.79 4.69 -12.29
N ILE A 37 -8.05 4.38 -12.62
CA ILE A 37 -8.66 4.71 -13.92
C ILE A 37 -8.75 6.24 -14.07
N ALA A 38 -9.16 6.96 -13.04
CA ALA A 38 -9.19 8.42 -13.06
C ALA A 38 -7.80 9.02 -13.27
N LEU A 39 -6.77 8.49 -12.59
CA LEU A 39 -5.38 8.90 -12.78
C LEU A 39 -4.89 8.61 -14.20
N LEU A 40 -5.28 7.46 -14.78
CA LEU A 40 -4.96 7.09 -16.15
C LEU A 40 -5.52 8.09 -17.16
N GLY A 41 -6.70 8.67 -16.88
CA GLY A 41 -7.28 9.77 -17.67
C GLY A 41 -6.37 11.01 -17.69
N ILE A 42 -5.78 11.37 -16.54
CA ILE A 42 -4.83 12.48 -16.44
C ILE A 42 -3.54 12.15 -17.21
N VAL A 43 -3.01 10.95 -17.07
CA VAL A 43 -1.79 10.51 -17.80
C VAL A 43 -2.02 10.52 -19.31
N ASN A 44 -3.19 10.10 -19.77
CA ASN A 44 -3.54 10.06 -21.19
C ASN A 44 -3.57 11.46 -21.85
N SER A 45 -3.84 12.53 -21.09
CA SER A 45 -3.81 13.90 -21.61
C SER A 45 -2.40 14.37 -22.00
N PHE A 46 -1.34 13.67 -21.58
CA PHE A 46 0.06 13.93 -21.94
C PHE A 46 0.56 13.12 -23.14
N GLY A 47 -0.33 12.42 -23.83
CA GLY A 47 -0.03 11.72 -25.07
C GLY A 47 0.19 10.21 -24.90
N THR A 48 0.19 9.52 -26.06
CA THR A 48 0.28 8.05 -26.15
C THR A 48 1.57 7.48 -25.57
N ASP A 49 2.69 8.18 -25.76
CA ASP A 49 4.01 7.73 -25.29
C ASP A 49 4.08 7.72 -23.75
N THR A 50 3.48 8.76 -23.12
CA THR A 50 3.37 8.83 -21.65
C THR A 50 2.48 7.74 -21.11
N LEU A 51 1.35 7.47 -21.77
CA LEU A 51 0.43 6.41 -21.39
C LEU A 51 1.09 5.01 -21.53
N THR A 52 1.80 4.80 -22.64
CA THR A 52 2.52 3.54 -22.89
C THR A 52 3.64 3.33 -21.87
N ALA A 53 4.41 4.39 -21.59
CA ALA A 53 5.47 4.35 -20.58
C ALA A 53 4.92 4.04 -19.18
N TYR A 54 3.82 4.69 -18.78
CA TYR A 54 3.14 4.44 -17.51
C TYR A 54 2.63 2.99 -17.41
N GLY A 55 2.04 2.47 -18.50
CA GLY A 55 1.57 1.09 -18.57
C GLY A 55 2.70 0.05 -18.46
N ALA A 56 3.81 0.28 -19.14
CA ALA A 56 4.98 -0.60 -19.09
C ALA A 56 5.67 -0.55 -17.71
N ALA A 57 5.95 0.65 -17.22
CA ALA A 57 6.57 0.85 -15.91
C ALA A 57 5.66 0.38 -14.77
N GLY A 58 4.34 0.54 -14.90
CA GLY A 58 3.36 0.05 -13.93
C GLY A 58 3.34 -1.48 -13.77
N LYS A 59 3.70 -2.24 -14.82
CA LYS A 59 3.87 -3.71 -14.69
C LYS A 59 5.08 -4.06 -13.83
N ILE A 60 6.19 -3.33 -13.99
CA ILE A 60 7.38 -3.47 -13.16
C ILE A 60 7.05 -3.12 -11.71
N ASP A 61 6.40 -1.98 -11.51
CA ASP A 61 5.98 -1.50 -10.19
C ASP A 61 5.06 -2.50 -9.47
N THR A 62 4.11 -3.12 -10.20
CA THR A 62 3.22 -4.16 -9.65
C THR A 62 3.99 -5.36 -9.11
N ILE A 63 5.01 -5.84 -9.82
CA ILE A 63 5.85 -6.97 -9.36
C ILE A 63 6.57 -6.59 -8.06
N ILE A 64 7.11 -5.39 -8.00
CA ILE A 64 7.85 -4.89 -6.84
C ILE A 64 6.91 -4.72 -5.63
N ILE A 65 5.75 -4.11 -5.84
CA ILE A 65 4.75 -3.88 -4.78
C ILE A 65 4.24 -5.20 -4.20
N GLN A 66 4.15 -6.27 -5.00
CA GLN A 66 3.66 -7.56 -4.53
C GLN A 66 4.47 -8.11 -3.34
N ALA A 67 5.79 -7.89 -3.32
CA ALA A 67 6.62 -8.28 -2.19
C ALA A 67 6.22 -7.56 -0.88
N VAL A 68 5.91 -6.27 -0.97
CA VAL A 68 5.44 -5.47 0.19
C VAL A 68 4.06 -5.89 0.65
N LEU A 69 3.15 -6.17 -0.29
CA LEU A 69 1.80 -6.64 0.04
C LEU A 69 1.83 -7.98 0.76
N THR A 70 2.70 -8.89 0.32
CA THR A 70 2.91 -10.20 0.98
C THR A 70 3.45 -10.02 2.39
N LEU A 71 4.44 -9.14 2.58
CA LEU A 71 4.97 -8.80 3.91
C LEU A 71 3.88 -8.21 4.82
N SER A 72 3.05 -7.31 4.29
CA SER A 72 1.92 -6.72 5.02
C SER A 72 0.89 -7.76 5.44
N GLY A 73 0.56 -8.71 4.55
CA GLY A 73 -0.34 -9.83 4.85
C GLY A 73 0.19 -10.76 5.94
N ALA A 74 1.46 -11.14 5.85
CA ALA A 74 2.14 -11.95 6.87
C ALA A 74 2.15 -11.24 8.23
N LEU A 75 2.45 -9.93 8.23
CA LEU A 75 2.43 -9.13 9.44
C LEU A 75 1.03 -9.03 10.04
N ALA A 76 -0.02 -8.92 9.23
CA ALA A 76 -1.40 -8.88 9.73
C ALA A 76 -1.76 -10.16 10.47
N ALA A 77 -1.44 -11.35 9.91
CA ALA A 77 -1.64 -12.62 10.56
C ALA A 77 -0.82 -12.74 11.87
N PHE A 78 0.45 -12.34 11.83
CA PHE A 78 1.32 -12.34 13.00
C PHE A 78 0.78 -11.43 14.12
N CYS A 79 0.35 -10.21 13.78
CA CYS A 79 -0.24 -9.28 14.74
C CYS A 79 -1.53 -9.84 15.34
N GLY A 80 -2.44 -10.39 14.52
CA GLY A 80 -3.70 -10.96 14.99
C GLY A 80 -3.48 -12.08 16.02
N GLN A 81 -2.59 -13.02 15.72
CA GLN A 81 -2.26 -14.12 16.62
C GLN A 81 -1.64 -13.64 17.95
N ASN A 82 -0.69 -12.70 17.91
CA ASN A 82 -0.02 -12.22 19.11
C ASN A 82 -0.91 -11.28 19.96
N ILE A 83 -1.81 -10.51 19.33
CA ILE A 83 -2.81 -9.71 20.05
C ILE A 83 -3.81 -10.65 20.75
N GLY A 84 -4.32 -11.67 20.06
CA GLY A 84 -5.20 -12.67 20.65
C GLY A 84 -4.57 -13.44 21.82
N ALA A 85 -3.24 -13.63 21.81
CA ALA A 85 -2.47 -14.25 22.89
C ALA A 85 -2.01 -13.26 23.98
N GLY A 86 -2.35 -11.94 23.87
CA GLY A 86 -1.94 -10.93 24.85
C GLY A 86 -0.48 -10.49 24.76
N HIS A 87 0.27 -10.90 23.74
CA HIS A 87 1.70 -10.62 23.57
C HIS A 87 1.97 -9.33 22.77
N LEU A 88 1.63 -8.17 23.31
CA LEU A 88 1.77 -6.87 22.61
C LEU A 88 3.23 -6.48 22.32
N ASP A 89 4.18 -6.91 23.15
CA ASP A 89 5.60 -6.64 22.89
C ASP A 89 6.09 -7.33 21.62
N ARG A 90 5.64 -8.56 21.36
CA ARG A 90 5.94 -9.28 20.11
C ARG A 90 5.38 -8.57 18.88
N VAL A 91 4.17 -8.03 18.99
CA VAL A 91 3.57 -7.21 17.90
C VAL A 91 4.46 -6.02 17.57
N ARG A 92 4.95 -5.33 18.60
CA ARG A 92 5.85 -4.18 18.41
C ARG A 92 7.15 -4.56 17.70
N ASP A 93 7.75 -5.66 18.13
CA ASP A 93 9.01 -6.14 17.56
C ASP A 93 8.79 -6.66 16.13
N GLY A 94 7.67 -7.32 15.86
CA GLY A 94 7.27 -7.74 14.52
C GLY A 94 7.10 -6.56 13.56
N VAL A 95 6.44 -5.48 13.98
CA VAL A 95 6.29 -4.26 13.18
C VAL A 95 7.66 -3.62 12.91
N ARG A 96 8.55 -3.54 13.90
CA ARG A 96 9.91 -3.02 13.71
C ARG A 96 10.72 -3.85 12.73
N PHE A 97 10.65 -5.18 12.87
CA PHE A 97 11.31 -6.09 11.94
C PHE A 97 10.76 -5.94 10.52
N ALA A 98 9.45 -5.86 10.35
CA ALA A 98 8.83 -5.63 9.05
C ALA A 98 9.24 -4.28 8.42
N MET A 99 9.38 -3.22 9.24
CA MET A 99 9.90 -1.93 8.77
C MET A 99 11.36 -2.03 8.31
N LEU A 100 12.20 -2.78 9.03
CA LEU A 100 13.59 -3.02 8.62
C LEU A 100 13.66 -3.79 7.29
N VAL A 101 12.87 -4.86 7.16
CA VAL A 101 12.77 -5.64 5.90
C VAL A 101 12.30 -4.74 4.75
N ASN A 102 11.28 -3.91 4.99
CA ASN A 102 10.78 -2.95 4.00
C ASN A 102 11.87 -1.94 3.58
N LEU A 103 12.65 -1.44 4.52
CA LEU A 103 13.78 -0.54 4.23
C LEU A 103 14.82 -1.21 3.34
N LEU A 104 15.21 -2.43 3.67
CA LEU A 104 16.19 -3.19 2.88
C LEU A 104 15.67 -3.50 1.48
N LEU A 105 14.41 -3.94 1.36
CA LEU A 105 13.74 -4.17 0.08
C LEU A 105 13.66 -2.88 -0.74
N GLY A 106 13.31 -1.76 -0.11
CA GLY A 106 13.21 -0.45 -0.77
C GLY A 106 14.56 0.02 -1.30
N LEU A 107 15.62 -0.09 -0.50
CA LEU A 107 16.98 0.24 -0.94
C LEU A 107 17.47 -0.67 -2.07
N ALA A 108 17.24 -1.97 -1.96
CA ALA A 108 17.60 -2.92 -3.02
C ALA A 108 16.85 -2.62 -4.33
N THR A 109 15.55 -2.35 -4.24
CA THR A 109 14.71 -1.99 -5.39
C THR A 109 15.15 -0.68 -6.03
N PHE A 110 15.39 0.37 -5.23
CA PHE A 110 15.86 1.66 -5.74
C PHE A 110 17.22 1.51 -6.45
N THR A 111 18.13 0.76 -5.86
CA THR A 111 19.45 0.47 -6.45
C THR A 111 19.30 -0.30 -7.77
N ALA A 112 18.43 -1.32 -7.80
CA ALA A 112 18.16 -2.08 -9.02
C ALA A 112 17.58 -1.20 -10.14
N ILE A 113 16.62 -0.34 -9.82
CA ILE A 113 16.01 0.61 -10.77
C ILE A 113 17.07 1.62 -11.28
N TYR A 114 17.90 2.13 -10.38
CA TYR A 114 18.93 3.10 -10.75
C TYR A 114 19.93 2.54 -11.77
N PHE A 115 20.42 1.32 -11.57
CA PHE A 115 21.41 0.71 -12.47
C PHE A 115 20.79 -0.01 -13.67
N PHE A 116 19.61 -0.57 -13.53
CA PHE A 116 18.99 -1.43 -14.55
C PHE A 116 17.68 -0.90 -15.12
N GLY A 117 17.24 0.29 -14.74
CA GLY A 117 15.93 0.84 -15.16
C GLY A 117 15.74 0.88 -16.67
N ASP A 118 16.79 1.25 -17.45
CA ASP A 118 16.72 1.22 -18.91
C ASP A 118 16.51 -0.20 -19.45
N LYS A 119 17.24 -1.18 -18.90
CA LYS A 119 17.12 -2.58 -19.31
C LYS A 119 15.75 -3.18 -18.93
N MET A 120 15.21 -2.77 -17.78
CA MET A 120 13.87 -3.17 -17.35
C MET A 120 12.81 -2.64 -18.32
N MET A 121 12.91 -1.39 -18.75
CA MET A 121 12.00 -0.82 -19.75
C MET A 121 12.17 -1.43 -21.12
N LEU A 122 13.41 -1.75 -21.55
CA LEU A 122 13.70 -2.42 -22.82
C LEU A 122 13.01 -3.80 -22.96
N ALA A 123 12.69 -4.47 -21.85
CA ALA A 123 11.94 -5.73 -21.86
C ALA A 123 10.48 -5.53 -22.35
N PHE A 124 9.95 -4.32 -22.28
CA PHE A 124 8.55 -4.03 -22.62
C PHE A 124 8.40 -3.20 -23.91
N THR A 125 9.39 -2.37 -24.25
CA THR A 125 9.34 -1.49 -25.43
C THR A 125 10.73 -1.23 -25.99
N LYS A 126 10.78 -0.94 -27.29
CA LYS A 126 12.02 -0.51 -27.99
C LYS A 126 12.03 0.99 -28.30
N ASP A 127 10.95 1.70 -28.01
CA ASP A 127 10.84 3.13 -28.25
C ASP A 127 11.69 3.91 -27.24
N PRO A 128 12.71 4.68 -27.70
CA PRO A 128 13.60 5.42 -26.81
C PRO A 128 12.87 6.45 -25.92
N GLU A 129 11.84 7.12 -26.46
CA GLU A 129 11.10 8.13 -25.71
C GLU A 129 10.26 7.48 -24.60
N VAL A 130 9.61 6.36 -24.90
CA VAL A 130 8.85 5.59 -23.92
C VAL A 130 9.76 5.04 -22.81
N ILE A 131 10.97 4.59 -23.16
CA ILE A 131 11.98 4.12 -22.19
C ILE A 131 12.39 5.27 -21.28
N ARG A 132 12.66 6.46 -21.83
CA ARG A 132 13.08 7.63 -21.07
C ARG A 132 11.99 8.05 -20.05
N ILE A 133 10.73 8.11 -20.48
CA ILE A 133 9.59 8.47 -19.62
C ILE A 133 9.38 7.40 -18.54
N GLY A 134 9.42 6.12 -18.91
CA GLY A 134 9.23 5.02 -17.98
C GLY A 134 10.33 4.93 -16.92
N LYS A 135 11.59 5.19 -17.31
CA LYS A 135 12.71 5.26 -16.36
C LYS A 135 12.53 6.42 -15.38
N GLU A 136 12.09 7.59 -15.86
CA GLU A 136 11.80 8.75 -14.99
C GLU A 136 10.73 8.38 -13.94
N TYR A 137 9.63 7.75 -14.36
CA TYR A 137 8.60 7.23 -13.46
C TYR A 137 9.19 6.27 -12.42
N LEU A 138 9.93 5.26 -12.87
CA LEU A 138 10.50 4.23 -11.99
C LEU A 138 11.47 4.81 -10.97
N LEU A 139 12.29 5.80 -11.34
CA LEU A 139 13.22 6.46 -10.42
C LEU A 139 12.48 7.26 -9.34
N ILE A 140 11.46 8.02 -9.73
CA ILE A 140 10.66 8.79 -8.76
C ILE A 140 9.92 7.82 -7.83
N MET A 141 9.22 6.84 -8.38
CA MET A 141 8.46 5.86 -7.58
C MET A 141 9.36 4.97 -6.73
N GLY A 142 10.52 4.58 -7.26
CA GLY A 142 11.52 3.83 -6.51
C GLY A 142 12.00 4.56 -5.25
N GLY A 143 12.16 5.89 -5.32
CA GLY A 143 12.46 6.75 -4.17
C GLY A 143 11.34 6.72 -3.11
N PHE A 144 10.08 6.65 -3.54
CA PHE A 144 8.92 6.59 -2.65
C PHE A 144 8.53 5.16 -2.23
N PHE A 145 9.22 4.13 -2.72
CA PHE A 145 8.89 2.74 -2.42
C PHE A 145 9.00 2.41 -0.93
N ILE A 146 9.99 2.97 -0.23
CA ILE A 146 10.14 2.82 1.22
C ILE A 146 8.92 3.39 1.96
N VAL A 147 8.43 4.55 1.52
CA VAL A 147 7.25 5.21 2.07
C VAL A 147 6.00 4.37 1.82
N HIS A 148 5.83 3.88 0.59
CA HIS A 148 4.72 3.00 0.22
C HIS A 148 4.71 1.70 1.03
N GLY A 149 5.88 1.08 1.19
CA GLY A 149 6.01 -0.11 2.00
C GLY A 149 5.73 0.13 3.48
N GLY A 150 6.22 1.26 4.03
CA GLY A 150 5.93 1.67 5.40
C GLY A 150 4.43 1.85 5.67
N LEU A 151 3.71 2.49 4.72
CA LEU A 151 2.25 2.60 4.76
C LEU A 151 1.57 1.22 4.82
N ASN A 152 2.02 0.27 3.99
CA ASN A 152 1.46 -1.09 3.96
C ASN A 152 1.79 -1.89 5.23
N VAL A 153 2.97 -1.71 5.82
CA VAL A 153 3.35 -2.33 7.09
C VAL A 153 2.41 -1.88 8.22
N PHE A 154 2.16 -0.57 8.35
CA PHE A 154 1.20 -0.07 9.36
C PHE A 154 -0.23 -0.51 9.07
N ASN A 155 -0.67 -0.49 7.80
CA ASN A 155 -1.97 -1.01 7.42
C ASN A 155 -2.12 -2.51 7.75
N GLY A 156 -1.07 -3.31 7.55
CA GLY A 156 -1.03 -4.72 7.95
C GLY A 156 -1.20 -4.90 9.46
N ALA A 157 -0.47 -4.12 10.25
CA ALA A 157 -0.58 -4.16 11.71
C ALA A 157 -1.98 -3.76 12.20
N LEU A 158 -2.61 -2.72 11.62
CA LEU A 158 -3.96 -2.28 11.95
C LEU A 158 -5.01 -3.35 11.57
N ARG A 159 -4.89 -3.94 10.38
CA ARG A 159 -5.76 -5.05 9.97
C ARG A 159 -5.64 -6.25 10.91
N GLY A 160 -4.41 -6.59 11.32
CA GLY A 160 -4.16 -7.64 12.30
C GLY A 160 -4.76 -7.35 13.68
N ALA A 161 -4.91 -6.07 14.03
CA ALA A 161 -5.62 -5.62 15.24
C ALA A 161 -7.15 -5.57 15.06
N GLY A 162 -7.68 -5.98 13.90
CA GLY A 162 -9.12 -5.95 13.59
C GLY A 162 -9.64 -4.61 13.09
N ASP A 163 -8.79 -3.58 12.97
CA ASP A 163 -9.16 -2.28 12.43
C ASP A 163 -8.92 -2.24 10.92
N THR A 164 -9.99 -2.45 10.16
CA THR A 164 -9.97 -2.41 8.69
C THR A 164 -10.58 -1.13 8.14
N LEU A 165 -11.42 -0.44 8.92
CA LEU A 165 -12.12 0.75 8.48
C LEU A 165 -11.19 1.95 8.33
N PHE A 166 -10.26 2.13 9.28
CA PHE A 166 -9.33 3.25 9.22
C PHE A 166 -8.38 3.17 8.02
N PRO A 167 -7.66 2.04 7.75
CA PRO A 167 -6.86 1.89 6.52
C PRO A 167 -7.66 2.11 5.23
N MET A 168 -8.93 1.66 5.19
CA MET A 168 -9.84 1.90 4.07
C MET A 168 -10.09 3.41 3.88
N ALA A 169 -10.51 4.10 4.93
CA ALA A 169 -10.83 5.52 4.87
C ALA A 169 -9.62 6.37 4.46
N VAL A 170 -8.43 6.11 5.04
CA VAL A 170 -7.18 6.80 4.68
C VAL A 170 -6.82 6.55 3.22
N SER A 171 -6.90 5.31 2.75
CA SER A 171 -6.55 4.97 1.36
C SER A 171 -7.45 5.67 0.36
N ILE A 172 -8.78 5.69 0.61
CA ILE A 172 -9.76 6.36 -0.25
C ILE A 172 -9.52 7.88 -0.24
N THR A 173 -9.37 8.46 0.95
CA THR A 173 -9.13 9.91 1.10
C THR A 173 -7.83 10.33 0.41
N CYS A 174 -6.73 9.60 0.64
CA CYS A 174 -5.46 9.90 0.02
C CYS A 174 -5.50 9.79 -1.51
N LEU A 175 -6.24 8.82 -2.04
CA LEU A 175 -6.33 8.63 -3.49
C LEU A 175 -7.23 9.69 -4.15
N TRP A 176 -8.44 9.89 -3.62
CA TRP A 176 -9.46 10.72 -4.27
C TRP A 176 -9.34 12.21 -3.92
N LEU A 177 -9.11 12.54 -2.64
CA LEU A 177 -9.09 13.93 -2.19
C LEU A 177 -7.70 14.56 -2.20
N ILE A 178 -6.63 13.76 -2.22
CA ILE A 178 -5.27 14.28 -2.20
C ILE A 178 -4.58 14.03 -3.54
N ARG A 179 -4.45 12.76 -3.96
CA ARG A 179 -3.65 12.40 -5.14
C ARG A 179 -4.21 12.98 -6.44
N ILE A 180 -5.51 12.86 -6.68
CA ILE A 180 -6.12 13.34 -7.93
C ILE A 180 -6.01 14.88 -8.05
N PRO A 181 -6.41 15.69 -7.05
CA PRO A 181 -6.22 17.16 -7.13
C PRO A 181 -4.75 17.56 -7.22
N LEU A 182 -3.85 16.91 -6.46
CA LEU A 182 -2.42 17.18 -6.55
C LEU A 182 -1.85 16.81 -7.93
N ALA A 183 -2.32 15.73 -8.55
CA ALA A 183 -1.90 15.34 -9.89
C ALA A 183 -2.28 16.39 -10.92
N TYR A 184 -3.48 16.96 -10.84
CA TYR A 184 -3.87 18.10 -11.69
C TYR A 184 -3.02 19.33 -11.42
N TRP A 185 -2.80 19.69 -10.17
CA TRP A 185 -2.05 20.89 -9.81
C TRP A 185 -0.57 20.75 -10.17
N PHE A 186 0.09 19.67 -9.82
CA PHE A 186 1.50 19.46 -10.12
C PHE A 186 1.74 19.26 -11.62
N SER A 187 0.81 18.63 -12.33
CA SER A 187 0.92 18.47 -13.78
C SER A 187 0.83 19.79 -14.54
N SER A 188 0.11 20.79 -14.00
CA SER A 188 0.06 22.13 -14.59
C SER A 188 1.37 22.91 -14.41
N ILE A 189 2.20 22.58 -13.38
CA ILE A 189 3.46 23.29 -13.09
C ILE A 189 4.65 22.54 -13.70
N TRP A 190 4.71 21.21 -13.52
CA TRP A 190 5.87 20.38 -13.89
C TRP A 190 5.58 19.41 -15.05
N GLY A 191 4.44 19.59 -15.74
CA GLY A 191 4.04 18.70 -16.80
C GLY A 191 3.82 17.25 -16.29
N ARG A 192 4.17 16.26 -17.12
CA ARG A 192 3.97 14.83 -16.79
C ARG A 192 4.67 14.39 -15.51
N SER A 193 5.88 14.88 -15.21
CA SER A 193 6.63 14.53 -14.00
C SER A 193 5.88 14.91 -12.72
N GLY A 194 5.05 15.97 -12.79
CA GLY A 194 4.19 16.40 -11.68
C GLY A 194 3.22 15.33 -11.23
N ILE A 195 2.75 14.46 -12.13
CA ILE A 195 1.86 13.35 -11.77
C ILE A 195 2.58 12.36 -10.87
N TRP A 196 3.83 12.03 -11.19
CA TRP A 196 4.64 11.09 -10.41
C TRP A 196 4.94 11.62 -9.00
N TRP A 197 5.26 12.90 -8.89
CA TRP A 197 5.47 13.58 -7.62
C TRP A 197 4.18 13.66 -6.79
N ALA A 198 3.02 13.86 -7.41
CA ALA A 198 1.73 13.85 -6.71
C ALA A 198 1.42 12.48 -6.10
N ILE A 199 1.76 11.38 -6.79
CA ILE A 199 1.64 10.03 -6.25
C ILE A 199 2.50 9.88 -5.00
N GLY A 200 3.79 10.25 -5.08
CA GLY A 200 4.72 10.20 -3.96
C GLY A 200 4.27 11.04 -2.77
N ALA A 201 3.85 12.29 -3.00
CA ALA A 201 3.37 13.20 -1.96
C ALA A 201 2.14 12.61 -1.24
N SER A 202 1.18 12.05 -1.99
CA SER A 202 0.00 11.40 -1.40
C SER A 202 0.35 10.21 -0.51
N LEU A 203 1.38 9.44 -0.87
CA LEU A 203 1.89 8.33 -0.06
C LEU A 203 2.53 8.81 1.25
N CYS A 204 3.29 9.92 1.21
CA CYS A 204 3.87 10.52 2.42
C CYS A 204 2.78 11.00 3.39
N ILE A 205 1.74 11.66 2.87
CA ILE A 205 0.60 12.11 3.68
C ILE A 205 -0.11 10.89 4.29
N GLY A 206 -0.39 9.86 3.48
CA GLY A 206 -1.03 8.62 3.94
C GLY A 206 -0.22 7.92 5.03
N LEU A 207 1.11 7.80 4.84
CA LEU A 207 1.99 7.22 5.84
C LEU A 207 1.96 8.01 7.14
N THR A 208 2.02 9.34 7.07
CA THR A 208 2.02 10.21 8.24
C THR A 208 0.73 10.05 9.05
N ILE A 209 -0.44 10.09 8.37
CA ILE A 209 -1.75 9.91 9.01
C ILE A 209 -1.85 8.52 9.66
N THR A 210 -1.45 7.47 8.94
CA THR A 210 -1.52 6.10 9.44
C THR A 210 -0.55 5.87 10.60
N TYR A 211 0.65 6.44 10.54
CA TYR A 211 1.62 6.37 11.63
C TYR A 211 1.14 7.06 12.90
N ILE A 212 0.57 8.26 12.77
CA ILE A 212 0.00 9.01 13.92
C ILE A 212 -1.12 8.17 14.55
N TYR A 213 -2.04 7.65 13.75
CA TYR A 213 -3.13 6.81 14.24
C TYR A 213 -2.62 5.54 14.92
N TYR A 214 -1.66 4.83 14.32
CA TYR A 214 -1.04 3.66 14.91
C TYR A 214 -0.39 3.98 16.27
N LYS A 215 0.26 5.13 16.39
CA LYS A 215 0.87 5.58 17.64
C LYS A 215 -0.16 5.88 18.72
N ILE A 216 -1.28 6.53 18.36
CA ILE A 216 -2.39 6.82 19.28
C ILE A 216 -3.11 5.53 19.67
N GLY A 217 -3.46 4.69 18.71
CA GLY A 217 -4.12 3.40 18.94
C GLY A 217 -3.31 2.47 19.86
N ARG A 218 -1.99 2.50 19.73
CA ARG A 218 -1.08 1.78 20.61
C ARG A 218 -1.11 2.28 22.06
N ALA A 219 -1.27 3.59 22.28
CA ALA A 219 -1.45 4.15 23.63
C ALA A 219 -2.78 3.68 24.23
N SER A 220 -3.85 3.66 23.43
CA SER A 220 -5.19 3.23 23.84
C SER A 220 -5.31 1.71 24.03
N CYS A 221 -4.62 0.88 23.23
CA CYS A 221 -4.58 -0.57 23.45
C CYS A 221 -3.90 -0.95 24.77
N ARG A 222 -2.93 -0.17 25.23
CA ARG A 222 -2.28 -0.36 26.54
C ARG A 222 -3.27 -0.12 27.68
N GLU A 223 -4.28 0.73 27.51
CA GLU A 223 -5.34 0.97 28.50
C GLU A 223 -6.50 -0.04 28.40
N ARG A 224 -6.86 -0.50 27.18
CA ARG A 224 -8.00 -1.43 27.03
C ARG A 224 -7.71 -2.85 27.51
N VAL A 225 -6.46 -3.30 27.49
CA VAL A 225 -6.08 -4.60 28.08
C VAL A 225 -6.29 -4.63 29.59
N PHE A 226 -6.36 -3.46 30.24
CA PHE A 226 -6.67 -3.34 31.68
C PHE A 226 -8.17 -3.51 32.00
N TRP A 227 -9.07 -3.46 31.00
CA TRP A 227 -10.55 -3.51 31.22
C TRP A 227 -11.19 -4.82 30.75
N VAL A 228 -10.43 -5.80 30.31
CA VAL A 228 -10.92 -7.11 29.83
C VAL A 228 -10.41 -8.26 30.73
N VAL A 229 -10.00 -7.97 31.96
CA VAL A 229 -9.75 -8.98 33.00
C VAL A 229 -10.80 -8.85 34.09
#